data_c508fc0b493e7a075e44f994a2cab576
#
_entry.id   c508fc0b493e7a075e44f994a2cab576
#
_cell.length_a   1.000
_cell.length_b   1.000
_cell.length_c   1.000
_cell.angle_alpha   90.00
_cell.angle_beta   90.00
_cell.angle_gamma   90.00
#
_symmetry.space_group_name_H-M   'P 1'
#
loop_
_entity.id
_entity.type
_entity.pdbx_description
1 polymer ?
#
loop_
_entity_poly.entity_id
_entity_poly.type
_entity_poly.pdbx_seq_one_letter_code
_entity_poly.pdbx_strand_id
1 'polypeptide(L)' 'FAYTRTDEHTKMLVCTNFTDEEVSCPLLDEWKDGEVWIQNYEDGREGNILRPYEAVIIAFTGK' A
#
# COMPACT_ATOMS: atom_id res chain seq x y z
N PHE A 1 -1.16 9.69 -2.83
CA PHE A 1 -0.88 9.96 -1.41
C PHE A 1 -0.37 8.70 -0.72
N ALA A 2 0.77 8.79 -0.07
CA ALA A 2 1.36 7.67 0.63
C ALA A 2 2.10 8.16 1.87
N TYR A 3 2.00 7.39 2.94
CA TYR A 3 2.80 7.69 4.14
C TYR A 3 3.11 6.37 4.85
N THR A 4 4.13 6.41 5.69
CA THR A 4 4.52 5.27 6.51
C THR A 4 4.29 5.56 7.96
N ARG A 5 4.04 4.50 8.71
CA ARG A 5 3.87 4.59 10.15
C ARG A 5 4.67 3.46 10.79
N THR A 6 5.42 3.77 11.83
CA THR A 6 6.28 2.79 12.49
C THR A 6 6.09 2.89 14.00
N ASP A 7 5.90 1.77 14.65
CA ASP A 7 5.95 1.70 16.10
C ASP A 7 6.93 0.57 16.49
N GLU A 8 6.88 0.13 17.75
CA GLU A 8 7.88 -0.83 18.24
C GLU A 8 7.93 -2.15 17.48
N HIS A 9 6.78 -2.62 17.02
CA HIS A 9 6.69 -3.95 16.43
C HIS A 9 6.10 -3.97 15.03
N THR A 10 5.65 -2.84 14.53
CA THR A 10 4.93 -2.80 13.26
C THR A 10 5.41 -1.64 12.40
N LYS A 11 5.68 -1.95 11.13
CA LYS A 11 5.89 -0.92 10.11
C LYS A 11 4.73 -1.02 9.14
N MET A 12 4.19 0.11 8.75
CA MET A 12 2.99 0.15 7.94
C MET A 12 3.13 1.18 6.84
N LEU A 13 2.75 0.81 5.64
CA LEU A 13 2.66 1.74 4.52
C LEU A 13 1.20 1.90 4.15
N VAL A 14 0.73 3.14 4.12
CA VAL A 14 -0.62 3.47 3.68
C VAL A 14 -0.51 4.19 2.35
N CYS A 15 -1.11 3.62 1.32
CA CYS A 15 -1.12 4.22 -0.03
C CYS A 15 -2.55 4.41 -0.47
N THR A 16 -2.86 5.61 -0.95
CA THR A 16 -4.18 5.90 -1.47
C THR A 16 -4.06 6.70 -2.77
N ASN A 17 -5.00 6.45 -3.67
CA ASN A 17 -5.12 7.22 -4.90
C ASN A 17 -6.51 7.85 -4.90
N PHE A 18 -6.55 9.17 -4.75
CA PHE A 18 -7.81 9.91 -4.71
C PHE A 18 -8.24 10.43 -6.08
N THR A 19 -7.58 9.98 -7.14
CA THR A 19 -7.89 10.42 -8.48
C THR A 19 -8.57 9.32 -9.29
N ASP A 20 -9.11 9.68 -10.43
CA ASP A 20 -9.76 8.74 -11.33
C ASP A 20 -8.78 8.19 -12.39
N GLU A 21 -7.48 8.37 -12.16
CA GLU A 21 -6.44 7.87 -13.05
C GLU A 21 -5.51 6.96 -12.29
N GLU A 22 -4.83 6.06 -13.00
CA GLU A 22 -3.80 5.22 -12.40
C GLU A 22 -2.61 6.06 -12.00
N VAL A 23 -2.03 5.76 -10.85
CA VAL A 23 -0.89 6.49 -10.31
C VAL A 23 0.19 5.51 -9.90
N SER A 24 1.42 5.84 -10.24
CA SER A 24 2.58 5.03 -9.83
C SER A 24 2.97 5.38 -8.40
N CYS A 25 3.23 4.35 -7.59
CA CYS A 25 3.70 4.53 -6.21
C CYS A 25 4.91 3.63 -5.99
N PRO A 26 6.14 4.16 -6.20
CA PRO A 26 7.36 3.34 -6.08
C PRO A 26 7.54 2.71 -4.71
N LEU A 27 6.99 3.28 -3.65
CA LEU A 27 7.10 2.70 -2.32
C LEU A 27 6.49 1.30 -2.25
N LEU A 28 5.51 0.99 -3.10
CA LEU A 28 4.91 -0.33 -3.10
C LEU A 28 5.90 -1.43 -3.44
N ASP A 29 6.92 -1.12 -4.25
CA ASP A 29 7.95 -2.11 -4.58
C ASP A 29 8.78 -2.47 -3.36
N GLU A 30 9.03 -1.51 -2.48
CA GLU A 30 9.81 -1.74 -1.28
C GLU A 30 9.02 -2.53 -0.23
N TRP A 31 7.70 -2.52 -0.33
CA TRP A 31 6.82 -3.14 0.65
C TRP A 31 6.10 -4.38 0.11
N LYS A 32 6.52 -4.87 -1.04
CA LYS A 32 5.81 -5.96 -1.73
C LYS A 32 5.72 -7.26 -0.92
N ASP A 33 6.67 -7.49 -0.02
CA ASP A 33 6.69 -8.70 0.79
C ASP A 33 5.89 -8.57 2.08
N GLY A 34 5.31 -7.41 2.32
CA GLY A 34 4.50 -7.18 3.50
C GLY A 34 3.13 -7.82 3.40
N GLU A 35 2.44 -7.87 4.53
CA GLU A 35 1.09 -8.39 4.60
C GLU A 35 0.10 -7.28 4.25
N VAL A 36 -0.81 -7.57 3.34
CA VAL A 36 -1.84 -6.61 2.96
C VAL A 36 -2.96 -6.68 4.00
N TRP A 37 -3.14 -5.59 4.74
CA TRP A 37 -4.17 -5.53 5.78
C TRP A 37 -5.49 -5.02 5.26
N ILE A 38 -5.45 -4.03 4.36
CA ILE A 38 -6.66 -3.41 3.81
C ILE A 38 -6.43 -3.15 2.34
N GLN A 39 -7.41 -3.49 1.53
CA GLN A 39 -7.44 -3.09 0.13
C GLN A 39 -8.89 -3.03 -0.31
N ASN A 40 -9.22 -2.05 -1.13
CA ASN A 40 -10.59 -1.88 -1.59
C ASN A 40 -10.86 -2.47 -2.98
N TYR A 41 -9.85 -3.04 -3.62
CA TYR A 41 -10.02 -3.81 -4.84
C TYR A 41 -9.91 -5.29 -4.49
N GLU A 42 -10.80 -6.11 -5.05
CA GLU A 42 -10.81 -7.55 -4.75
C GLU A 42 -9.66 -8.31 -5.36
N ASP A 43 -9.30 -7.94 -6.59
CA ASP A 43 -8.17 -8.58 -7.27
C ASP A 43 -6.87 -7.89 -6.89
N GLY A 44 -5.76 -8.59 -7.01
CA GLY A 44 -4.47 -8.04 -6.68
C GLY A 44 -4.09 -6.87 -7.56
N ARG A 45 -3.29 -5.96 -7.04
CA ARG A 45 -2.78 -4.86 -7.84
C ARG A 45 -1.56 -5.31 -8.64
N GLU A 46 -1.23 -4.57 -9.67
CA GLU A 46 -0.06 -4.83 -10.49
C GLU A 46 1.09 -3.95 -10.07
N GLY A 47 2.17 -4.58 -9.56
CA GLY A 47 3.38 -3.88 -9.22
C GLY A 47 3.16 -2.71 -8.29
N ASN A 48 3.59 -1.53 -8.72
CA ASN A 48 3.49 -0.31 -7.93
C ASN A 48 2.42 0.64 -8.44
N ILE A 49 1.48 0.15 -9.22
CA ILE A 49 0.41 0.97 -9.78
C ILE A 49 -0.81 0.94 -8.87
N LEU A 50 -1.30 2.11 -8.50
CA LEU A 50 -2.57 2.25 -7.80
C LEU A 50 -3.63 2.60 -8.83
N ARG A 51 -4.69 1.79 -8.84
CA ARG A 51 -5.82 2.03 -9.74
C ARG A 51 -6.68 3.19 -9.21
N PRO A 52 -7.60 3.72 -10.03
CA PRO A 52 -8.43 4.84 -9.58
C PRO A 52 -9.09 4.57 -8.23
N TYR A 53 -8.96 5.50 -7.32
CA TYR A 53 -9.53 5.43 -5.97
C TYR A 53 -9.13 4.20 -5.18
N GLU A 54 -8.01 3.60 -5.52
CA GLU A 54 -7.51 2.43 -4.79
C GLU A 54 -6.86 2.85 -3.48
N ALA A 55 -7.09 2.07 -2.44
CA ALA A 55 -6.44 2.25 -1.15
C ALA A 55 -5.88 0.92 -0.69
N VAL A 56 -4.67 0.92 -0.16
CA VAL A 56 -4.04 -0.29 0.33
C VAL A 56 -3.19 0.04 1.56
N ILE A 57 -3.21 -0.87 2.53
CA ILE A 57 -2.33 -0.81 3.69
C ILE A 57 -1.52 -2.09 3.73
N ILE A 58 -0.21 -1.96 3.73
CA ILE A 58 0.72 -3.08 3.79
C ILE A 58 1.54 -2.95 5.07
N ALA A 59 1.73 -4.05 5.76
CA ALA A 59 2.42 -4.02 7.04
C ALA A 59 3.46 -5.13 7.16
N PHE A 60 4.51 -4.83 7.91
CA PHE A 60 5.45 -5.81 8.41
C PHE A 60 5.35 -5.79 9.92
N THR A 61 5.13 -6.95 10.53
CA THR A 61 5.08 -7.06 11.97
C THR A 61 6.37 -7.71 12.45
N GLY A 62 7.04 -7.07 13.40
CA GLY A 62 8.24 -7.59 14.01
C GLY A 62 7.93 -8.40 15.25
N LYS A 63 8.97 -9.00 15.77
CA LYS A 63 8.85 -9.75 17.02
C LYS A 63 9.39 -8.96 18.18
#